data_14307b58c3698ea5cb0fe9ff37d84ae6
#
_entry.id   14307b58c3698ea5cb0fe9ff37d84ae6
#
_cell.length_a   1.000
_cell.length_b   1.000
_cell.length_c   1.000
_cell.angle_alpha   90.00
_cell.angle_beta   90.00
_cell.angle_gamma   90.00
#
_symmetry.space_group_name_H-M   'P 1'
#
loop_
_entity.id
_entity.type
_entity.pdbx_description
1 polymer ?
#
loop_
_entity_poly.entity_id
_entity_poly.type
_entity_poly.pdbx_seq_one_letter_code
_entity_poly.pdbx_strand_id
1 'polypeptide(L)'
;FLYEAAIDVFSFHNTTSFAVGAAATEYAGIINATSTYFREEVAYCSDSNGYWRFRRLEDVLRDPKVKRLQVLTHPEWWQDDVLAPRQRIMRCIEGRARKQSQRYDVSLKEFGRENVDV
;
A
#
# COMPACT_ATOMS: atom_id res chain seq x y z
N PHE A 1 18.57 13.94 -7.87
CA PHE A 1 17.14 13.57 -7.76
C PHE A 1 16.98 12.08 -8.09
N LEU A 2 16.20 11.34 -7.30
CA LEU A 2 15.93 9.90 -7.54
C LEU A 2 14.93 9.69 -8.70
N TYR A 3 14.19 10.72 -9.07
CA TYR A 3 13.17 10.70 -10.13
C TYR A 3 13.27 11.97 -10.95
N GLU A 4 13.24 11.85 -12.27
CA GLU A 4 13.28 12.97 -13.23
C GLU A 4 11.88 13.56 -13.50
N ALA A 5 10.82 13.03 -12.87
CA ALA A 5 9.45 13.48 -13.06
C ALA A 5 9.03 14.51 -12.00
N ALA A 6 8.28 15.52 -12.39
CA ALA A 6 7.58 16.40 -11.47
C ALA A 6 6.54 15.59 -10.67
N ILE A 7 6.45 15.86 -9.38
CA ILE A 7 5.42 15.28 -8.51
C ILE A 7 4.32 16.31 -8.33
N ASP A 8 3.16 16.04 -8.89
CA ASP A 8 2.01 16.97 -8.87
C ASP A 8 0.98 16.60 -7.79
N VAL A 9 1.02 15.37 -7.29
CA VAL A 9 0.03 14.84 -6.34
C VAL A 9 0.71 14.00 -5.27
N PHE A 10 0.25 14.12 -4.04
CA PHE A 10 0.66 13.25 -2.93
C PHE A 10 -0.55 12.75 -2.14
N SER A 11 -0.36 11.68 -1.38
CA SER A 11 -1.28 11.21 -0.35
C SER A 11 -0.51 10.86 0.93
N PHE A 12 -1.17 11.01 2.09
CA PHE A 12 -0.57 10.58 3.34
C PHE A 12 -0.60 9.05 3.44
N HIS A 13 0.56 8.44 3.70
CA HIS A 13 0.70 6.99 3.81
C HIS A 13 -0.01 6.42 5.05
N ASN A 14 0.09 7.09 6.19
CA ASN A 14 -0.57 6.71 7.43
C ASN A 14 -1.64 7.73 7.81
N THR A 15 -2.84 7.25 8.10
CA THR A 15 -3.96 8.07 8.56
C THR A 15 -3.81 8.40 10.05
N THR A 16 -2.87 9.28 10.38
CA THR A 16 -2.80 9.90 11.70
C THR A 16 -3.90 10.95 11.85
N SER A 17 -4.20 11.38 13.07
CA SER A 17 -5.15 12.49 13.32
C SER A 17 -4.74 13.76 12.55
N PHE A 18 -3.44 14.02 12.43
CA PHE A 18 -2.91 15.11 11.61
C PHE A 18 -3.25 14.92 10.12
N ALA A 19 -2.97 13.75 9.55
CA ALA A 19 -3.24 13.47 8.14
C ALA A 19 -4.74 13.54 7.81
N VAL A 20 -5.60 13.05 8.73
CA VAL A 20 -7.06 13.17 8.61
C VAL A 20 -7.53 14.62 8.69
N GLY A 21 -6.87 15.45 9.51
CA GLY A 21 -7.13 16.87 9.64
C GLY A 21 -6.58 17.75 8.52
N ALA A 22 -5.72 17.22 7.66
CA ALA A 22 -5.09 17.96 6.55
C ALA A 22 -6.11 18.18 5.40
N ALA A 23 -7.00 19.16 5.59
CA ALA A 23 -8.15 19.41 4.71
C ALA A 23 -7.81 20.20 3.43
N ALA A 24 -6.68 20.93 3.40
CA ALA A 24 -6.32 21.77 2.29
C ALA A 24 -6.09 20.96 1.00
N THR A 25 -6.52 21.52 -0.12
CA THR A 25 -6.44 20.88 -1.43
C THR A 25 -5.01 20.78 -1.94
N GLU A 26 -4.14 21.65 -1.47
CA GLU A 26 -2.76 21.78 -1.95
C GLU A 26 -1.82 22.16 -0.82
N TYR A 27 -0.60 21.64 -0.86
CA TYR A 27 0.53 22.02 -0.02
C TYR A 27 1.77 22.21 -0.89
N ALA A 28 2.42 23.37 -0.79
CA ALA A 28 3.63 23.72 -1.54
C ALA A 28 3.53 23.48 -3.07
N GLY A 29 2.39 23.75 -3.67
CA GLY A 29 2.16 23.54 -5.10
C GLY A 29 1.84 22.09 -5.51
N ILE A 30 1.66 21.18 -4.52
CA ILE A 30 1.39 19.76 -4.77
C ILE A 30 -0.03 19.42 -4.28
N ILE A 31 -0.82 18.78 -5.13
CA ILE A 31 -2.20 18.41 -4.81
C ILE A 31 -2.24 17.35 -3.70
N ASN A 32 -3.06 17.61 -2.67
CA ASN A 32 -3.32 16.67 -1.59
C ASN A 32 -4.52 15.77 -1.93
N ALA A 33 -4.25 14.52 -2.32
CA ALA A 33 -5.28 13.53 -2.63
C ALA A 33 -6.07 13.01 -1.41
N THR A 34 -5.76 13.50 -0.19
CA THR A 34 -6.52 13.22 1.04
C THR A 34 -7.32 14.43 1.53
N SER A 35 -7.36 15.52 0.77
CA SER A 35 -8.10 16.74 1.11
C SER A 35 -9.61 16.51 1.19
N THR A 36 -10.32 17.50 1.75
CA THR A 36 -11.79 17.51 1.80
C THR A 36 -12.41 17.35 0.42
N TYR A 37 -11.87 18.03 -0.60
CA TYR A 37 -12.33 17.89 -1.97
C TYR A 37 -12.32 16.45 -2.47
N PHE A 38 -11.21 15.72 -2.28
CA PHE A 38 -11.14 14.32 -2.71
C PHE A 38 -12.10 13.41 -1.94
N ARG A 39 -12.35 13.69 -0.68
CA ARG A 39 -13.28 12.90 0.16
C ARG A 39 -14.74 13.11 -0.19
N GLU A 40 -15.11 14.29 -0.66
CA GLU A 40 -16.51 14.68 -0.92
C GLU A 40 -16.89 14.59 -2.38
N GLU A 41 -15.97 14.93 -3.30
CA GLU A 41 -16.26 15.11 -4.73
C GLU A 41 -15.71 13.96 -5.61
N VAL A 42 -14.90 13.08 -5.06
CA VAL A 42 -14.26 11.97 -5.79
C VAL A 42 -14.67 10.64 -5.19
N ALA A 43 -15.21 9.75 -5.99
CA ALA A 43 -15.52 8.40 -5.53
C ALA A 43 -14.23 7.70 -5.07
N TYR A 44 -14.34 6.89 -4.03
CA TYR A 44 -13.19 6.22 -3.44
C TYR A 44 -13.40 4.71 -3.37
N CYS A 45 -12.37 3.96 -3.77
CA CYS A 45 -12.26 2.53 -3.59
C CYS A 45 -10.94 2.16 -2.93
N SER A 46 -10.95 1.17 -2.07
CA SER A 46 -9.73 0.67 -1.42
C SER A 46 -9.81 -0.84 -1.21
N ASP A 47 -8.68 -1.51 -1.42
CA ASP A 47 -8.44 -2.91 -1.09
C ASP A 47 -7.84 -3.09 0.31
N SER A 48 -7.93 -2.08 1.17
CA SER A 48 -7.44 -2.13 2.55
C SER A 48 -7.90 -3.40 3.27
N ASN A 49 -6.97 -4.06 3.98
CA ASN A 49 -7.17 -5.36 4.62
C ASN A 49 -7.46 -6.54 3.65
N GLY A 50 -7.15 -6.39 2.36
CA GLY A 50 -7.22 -7.46 1.37
C GLY A 50 -8.60 -7.73 0.78
N TYR A 51 -9.54 -6.80 0.95
CA TYR A 51 -10.85 -6.86 0.32
C TYR A 51 -11.43 -5.47 0.07
N TRP A 52 -12.33 -5.37 -0.90
CA TRP A 52 -13.03 -4.13 -1.23
C TRP A 52 -14.11 -3.82 -0.17
N ARG A 53 -13.75 -3.02 0.81
CA ARG A 53 -14.53 -2.83 2.04
C ARG A 53 -15.91 -2.20 1.83
N PHE A 54 -16.01 -1.19 0.98
CA PHE A 54 -17.24 -0.40 0.81
C PHE A 54 -17.92 -0.65 -0.52
N ARG A 55 -17.14 -0.65 -1.60
CA ARG A 55 -17.60 -0.90 -2.96
C ARG A 55 -16.51 -1.67 -3.70
N ARG A 56 -16.91 -2.64 -4.50
CA ARG A 56 -15.97 -3.32 -5.40
C ARG A 56 -15.53 -2.34 -6.49
N LEU A 57 -14.26 -2.39 -6.85
CA LEU A 57 -13.73 -1.55 -7.94
C LEU A 57 -14.52 -1.75 -9.24
N GLU A 58 -14.85 -3.00 -9.57
CA GLU A 58 -15.63 -3.35 -10.76
C GLU A 58 -17.01 -2.66 -10.78
N ASP A 59 -17.72 -2.64 -9.63
CA ASP A 59 -19.03 -2.01 -9.52
C ASP A 59 -18.93 -0.49 -9.71
N VAL A 60 -17.87 0.12 -9.17
CA VAL A 60 -17.63 1.56 -9.31
C VAL A 60 -17.30 1.93 -10.73
N LEU A 61 -16.49 1.12 -11.42
CA LEU A 61 -16.13 1.36 -12.82
C LEU A 61 -17.33 1.21 -13.78
N ARG A 62 -18.32 0.41 -13.42
CA ARG A 62 -19.56 0.24 -14.18
C ARG A 62 -20.63 1.29 -13.87
N ASP A 63 -20.47 2.05 -12.80
CA ASP A 63 -21.45 3.06 -12.38
C ASP A 63 -21.32 4.33 -13.24
N PRO A 64 -22.29 4.65 -14.12
CA PRO A 64 -22.20 5.81 -15.00
C PRO A 64 -22.26 7.15 -14.25
N LYS A 65 -22.65 7.14 -12.98
CA LYS A 65 -22.68 8.33 -12.12
C LYS A 65 -21.30 8.72 -11.62
N VAL A 66 -20.36 7.78 -11.56
CA VAL A 66 -18.99 8.02 -11.12
C VAL A 66 -18.21 8.69 -12.25
N LYS A 67 -17.85 9.96 -12.07
CA LYS A 67 -17.07 10.75 -13.03
C LYS A 67 -15.60 10.87 -12.67
N ARG A 68 -15.28 10.73 -11.39
CA ARG A 68 -13.92 10.81 -10.85
C ARG A 68 -13.75 9.71 -9.82
N LEU A 69 -12.63 9.02 -9.86
CA LEU A 69 -12.36 7.89 -8.99
C LEU A 69 -10.91 7.94 -8.47
N GLN A 70 -10.76 7.83 -7.17
CA GLN A 70 -9.50 7.55 -6.50
C GLN A 70 -9.50 6.08 -6.06
N VAL A 71 -8.46 5.35 -6.43
CA VAL A 71 -8.27 3.95 -6.05
C VAL A 71 -7.01 3.82 -5.21
N LEU A 72 -7.16 3.29 -4.01
CA LEU A 72 -6.04 2.90 -3.16
C LEU A 72 -5.86 1.39 -3.25
N THR A 73 -4.67 0.96 -3.64
CA THR A 73 -4.31 -0.46 -3.72
C THR A 73 -3.00 -0.72 -2.98
N HIS A 74 -2.85 -1.95 -2.51
CA HIS A 74 -1.67 -2.38 -1.76
C HIS A 74 -1.04 -3.60 -2.43
N PRO A 75 0.25 -3.55 -2.78
CA PRO A 75 0.93 -4.62 -3.53
C PRO A 75 0.89 -6.00 -2.87
N GLU A 76 0.77 -6.07 -1.55
CA GLU A 76 0.64 -7.32 -0.83
C GLU A 76 -0.60 -8.14 -1.21
N TRP A 77 -1.60 -7.50 -1.80
CA TRP A 77 -2.82 -8.17 -2.28
C TRP A 77 -2.72 -8.64 -3.74
N TRP A 78 -1.70 -8.21 -4.48
CA TRP A 78 -1.48 -8.58 -5.87
C TRP A 78 -0.75 -9.92 -5.96
N GLN A 79 -1.50 -10.99 -5.93
CA GLN A 79 -1.00 -12.36 -5.94
C GLN A 79 -1.84 -13.20 -6.91
N ASP A 80 -1.20 -14.13 -7.61
CA ASP A 80 -1.88 -15.01 -8.56
C ASP A 80 -2.83 -15.98 -7.85
N ASP A 81 -2.48 -16.39 -6.63
CA ASP A 81 -3.28 -17.32 -5.85
C ASP A 81 -4.46 -16.63 -5.16
N VAL A 82 -5.62 -17.24 -5.22
CA VAL A 82 -6.81 -16.80 -4.47
C VAL A 82 -6.68 -17.25 -3.03
N LEU A 83 -6.19 -16.37 -2.17
CA LEU A 83 -6.00 -16.61 -0.75
C LEU A 83 -6.82 -15.65 0.10
N ALA A 84 -7.25 -16.10 1.27
CA ALA A 84 -7.84 -15.21 2.27
C ALA A 84 -6.83 -14.12 2.72
N PRO A 85 -7.27 -12.91 3.10
CA PRO A 85 -6.37 -11.82 3.47
C PRO A 85 -5.31 -12.19 4.52
N ARG A 86 -5.72 -12.92 5.57
CA ARG A 86 -4.78 -13.39 6.60
C ARG A 86 -3.70 -14.31 6.02
N GLN A 87 -4.06 -15.22 5.12
CA GLN A 87 -3.10 -16.14 4.49
C GLN A 87 -2.08 -15.39 3.63
N ARG A 88 -2.50 -14.34 2.94
CA ARG A 88 -1.60 -13.47 2.15
C ARG A 88 -0.60 -12.76 3.05
N ILE A 89 -1.05 -12.21 4.17
CA ILE A 89 -0.15 -11.57 5.15
C ILE A 89 0.82 -12.57 5.75
N MET A 90 0.35 -13.77 6.14
CA MET A 90 1.24 -14.82 6.69
C MET A 90 2.28 -15.25 5.67
N ARG A 91 1.93 -15.41 4.39
CA ARG A 91 2.89 -15.69 3.31
C ARG A 91 3.99 -14.62 3.25
N CYS A 92 3.65 -13.33 3.37
CA CYS A 92 4.62 -12.24 3.38
C CYS A 92 5.55 -12.29 4.60
N ILE A 93 4.99 -12.52 5.79
CA ILE A 93 5.74 -12.60 7.06
C ILE A 93 6.73 -13.77 7.00
N GLU A 94 6.26 -14.97 6.67
CA GLU A 94 7.07 -16.17 6.59
C GLU A 94 8.12 -16.08 5.46
N GLY A 95 7.78 -15.48 4.33
CA GLY A 95 8.72 -15.24 3.24
C GLY A 95 9.86 -14.32 3.66
N ARG A 96 9.56 -13.25 4.40
CA ARG A 96 10.58 -12.34 4.97
C ARG A 96 11.45 -13.06 6.00
N ALA A 97 10.84 -13.85 6.89
CA ALA A 97 11.57 -14.61 7.90
C ALA A 97 12.55 -15.60 7.24
N ARG A 98 12.09 -16.38 6.26
CA ARG A 98 12.96 -17.29 5.49
C ARG A 98 14.10 -16.56 4.79
N LYS A 99 13.81 -15.44 4.13
CA LYS A 99 14.85 -14.64 3.45
C LYS A 99 15.87 -14.10 4.43
N GLN A 100 15.45 -13.66 5.62
CA GLN A 100 16.35 -13.16 6.65
C GLN A 100 17.24 -14.26 7.21
N SER A 101 16.68 -15.46 7.47
CA SER A 101 17.44 -16.64 7.88
C SER A 101 18.51 -17.01 6.83
N GLN A 102 18.12 -17.11 5.56
CA GLN A 102 19.06 -17.41 4.48
C GLN A 102 20.19 -16.38 4.39
N ARG A 103 19.88 -15.07 4.53
CA ARG A 103 20.91 -14.02 4.53
C ARG A 103 21.86 -14.16 5.70
N TYR A 104 21.37 -14.53 6.88
CA TYR A 104 22.20 -14.80 8.05
C TYR A 104 23.15 -15.96 7.79
N ASP A 105 22.67 -17.09 7.28
CA ASP A 105 23.48 -18.26 6.97
C ASP A 105 24.55 -17.96 5.90
N VAL A 106 24.18 -17.22 4.86
CA VAL A 106 25.13 -16.77 3.84
C VAL A 106 26.22 -15.89 4.44
N SER A 107 25.83 -14.91 5.28
CA SER A 107 26.77 -14.01 5.94
C SER A 107 27.74 -14.77 6.84
N LEU A 108 27.29 -15.75 7.61
CA LEU A 108 28.17 -16.58 8.42
C LEU A 108 29.23 -17.29 7.56
N LYS A 109 28.82 -17.89 6.44
CA LYS A 109 29.74 -18.55 5.51
C LYS A 109 30.75 -17.60 4.90
N GLU A 110 30.32 -16.39 4.50
CA GLU A 110 31.20 -15.35 3.96
C GLU A 110 32.29 -14.94 4.97
N PHE A 111 31.97 -14.97 6.27
CA PHE A 111 32.93 -14.68 7.34
C PHE A 111 33.65 -15.93 7.90
N GLY A 112 33.52 -17.08 7.25
CA GLY A 112 34.14 -18.35 7.71
C GLY A 112 33.62 -18.83 9.06
N ARG A 113 32.36 -18.51 9.39
CA ARG A 113 31.70 -18.91 10.64
C ARG A 113 30.66 -19.98 10.37
N GLU A 114 30.41 -20.81 11.38
CA GLU A 114 29.34 -21.79 11.35
C GLU A 114 28.21 -21.39 12.31
N ASN A 115 26.99 -21.76 11.95
CA ASN A 115 25.86 -21.66 12.85
C ASN A 115 25.90 -22.86 13.81
N VAL A 116 25.88 -22.60 15.09
CA VAL A 116 26.02 -23.65 16.13
C VAL A 116 24.68 -23.76 16.84
N ASP A 117 24.01 -24.90 16.64
CA ASP A 117 22.71 -25.23 17.24
C ASP A 117 22.91 -25.95 18.61
N VAL A 118 23.66 -25.33 19.53
CA VAL A 118 23.88 -25.86 20.89
C VAL A 118 23.45 -24.89 21.95
#